data_de77d126bb6c70305bc65888b2a1d0de
#
_entry.id   de77d126bb6c70305bc65888b2a1d0de
#
_cell.length_a   1.000
_cell.length_b   1.000
_cell.length_c   1.000
_cell.angle_alpha   90.00
_cell.angle_beta   90.00
_cell.angle_gamma   90.00
#
_symmetry.space_group_name_H-M   'P 1'
#
loop_
_entity.id
_entity.type
_entity.pdbx_description
1 polymer ?
#
loop_
_entity_poly.entity_id
_entity_poly.type
_entity_poly.pdbx_seq_one_letter_code
_entity_poly.pdbx_strand_id
1 'polypeptide(L)'
;MVEGFSIDRCTFDSRCEKWNPVWGEESEITDSHNEMRVALSQKKQAPGRRISVVFRVFNDGIGFRYEFPRQKGLEDFVIDDEVTEFAFAGCHESWSLPVEGIRFYEGLFRHLPIDSIGWASTPVTIRTAQGLHMALHEANLTDYAAMNVKATPGSNTLRASLTPWSTGEKVFVTTTRVSPWRTLIIADNAGDLALSRLMLNLNEPCRIDNASDFCKPQKYVGVWWCYHMKTATWEAGPRHGATTENVKRYMDFAADHKFGGVLVEGWNPDWVTWDFSYTKPYDDFDITGINDYGRKLGVSLIGHHETGGRIANYERQMEDGMQLYKDNGMHYVKTGYVGAVSYTHLRATRP
;
A
#
# COMPACT_ATOMS: atom_id res chain seq x y z
N MET A 1 -17.81 -13.99 -12.97
CA MET A 1 -17.46 -14.15 -14.42
C MET A 1 -16.37 -15.19 -14.49
N VAL A 2 -16.70 -16.45 -14.67
CA VAL A 2 -15.71 -17.55 -14.63
C VAL A 2 -15.67 -18.40 -15.88
N GLU A 3 -16.67 -18.35 -16.77
CA GLU A 3 -16.79 -19.26 -17.92
C GLU A 3 -17.37 -18.57 -19.15
N GLY A 4 -17.20 -19.23 -20.30
CA GLY A 4 -17.88 -18.88 -21.54
C GLY A 4 -17.33 -17.66 -22.27
N PHE A 5 -16.14 -17.20 -21.93
CA PHE A 5 -15.46 -16.16 -22.68
C PHE A 5 -14.82 -16.68 -23.96
N SER A 6 -14.89 -15.86 -25.00
CA SER A 6 -14.18 -16.05 -26.26
C SER A 6 -13.32 -14.85 -26.54
N ILE A 7 -12.17 -15.06 -27.17
CA ILE A 7 -11.30 -13.97 -27.62
C ILE A 7 -11.99 -13.30 -28.81
N ASP A 8 -12.20 -11.98 -28.69
CA ASP A 8 -12.74 -11.18 -29.79
C ASP A 8 -11.60 -10.55 -30.60
N ARG A 9 -10.54 -10.09 -29.92
CA ARG A 9 -9.41 -9.39 -30.55
C ARG A 9 -8.17 -9.45 -29.66
N CYS A 10 -7.00 -9.56 -30.30
CA CYS A 10 -5.70 -9.30 -29.71
C CYS A 10 -5.07 -8.09 -30.42
N THR A 11 -4.51 -7.16 -29.64
CA THR A 11 -3.70 -6.05 -30.15
C THR A 11 -2.37 -6.05 -29.46
N PHE A 12 -1.35 -5.58 -30.18
CA PHE A 12 0.02 -5.52 -29.70
C PHE A 12 0.53 -4.10 -29.84
N ASP A 13 1.33 -3.67 -28.88
CA ASP A 13 2.01 -2.37 -28.87
C ASP A 13 3.38 -2.52 -28.21
N SER A 14 4.23 -1.52 -28.36
CA SER A 14 5.53 -1.46 -27.68
C SER A 14 5.82 -0.04 -27.25
N ARG A 15 6.44 0.12 -26.12
CA ARG A 15 6.82 1.40 -25.55
C ARG A 15 8.31 1.39 -25.21
N CYS A 16 8.97 2.52 -25.43
CA CYS A 16 10.31 2.77 -24.94
C CYS A 16 10.45 4.26 -24.70
N GLU A 17 10.27 4.68 -23.48
CA GLU A 17 10.35 6.09 -23.08
C GLU A 17 11.00 6.25 -21.72
N LYS A 18 11.44 7.47 -21.41
CA LYS A 18 12.06 7.81 -20.14
C LYS A 18 11.16 8.76 -19.37
N TRP A 19 11.16 8.61 -18.06
CA TRP A 19 10.42 9.49 -17.18
C TRP A 19 11.20 9.77 -15.89
N ASN A 20 10.85 10.85 -15.20
CA ASN A 20 11.53 11.28 -13.98
C ASN A 20 10.59 11.09 -12.79
N PRO A 21 10.95 10.27 -11.79
CA PRO A 21 10.18 10.18 -10.56
C PRO A 21 10.29 11.48 -9.76
N VAL A 22 9.25 11.80 -8.97
CA VAL A 22 9.29 12.97 -8.07
C VAL A 22 10.42 12.84 -7.06
N TRP A 23 10.56 11.62 -6.50
CA TRP A 23 11.63 11.21 -5.60
C TRP A 23 12.01 9.76 -5.90
N GLY A 24 13.20 9.37 -5.51
CA GLY A 24 13.65 7.99 -5.66
C GLY A 24 15.18 7.89 -5.64
N GLU A 25 15.66 6.68 -5.85
CA GLU A 25 17.09 6.39 -5.93
C GLU A 25 17.69 6.83 -7.27
N GLU A 26 16.85 6.94 -8.30
CA GLU A 26 17.23 7.33 -9.66
C GLU A 26 16.47 8.57 -10.07
N SER A 27 17.15 9.45 -10.82
CA SER A 27 16.55 10.67 -11.36
C SER A 27 15.82 10.46 -12.69
N GLU A 28 16.10 9.36 -13.38
CA GLU A 28 15.49 8.98 -14.65
C GLU A 28 15.28 7.47 -14.71
N ILE A 29 14.10 7.06 -15.13
CA ILE A 29 13.72 5.64 -15.28
C ILE A 29 13.31 5.40 -16.72
N THR A 30 13.77 4.27 -17.29
CA THR A 30 13.34 3.83 -18.61
C THR A 30 12.15 2.89 -18.48
N ASP A 31 11.04 3.20 -19.16
CA ASP A 31 9.92 2.31 -19.39
C ASP A 31 10.05 1.69 -20.78
N SER A 32 10.46 0.42 -20.82
CA SER A 32 10.61 -0.34 -22.06
C SER A 32 9.91 -1.67 -21.95
N HIS A 33 8.78 -1.82 -22.65
CA HIS A 33 7.97 -3.03 -22.62
C HIS A 33 7.22 -3.28 -23.94
N ASN A 34 6.83 -4.55 -24.12
CA ASN A 34 5.83 -4.94 -25.11
C ASN A 34 4.49 -5.14 -24.43
N GLU A 35 3.41 -4.60 -24.99
CA GLU A 35 2.04 -4.76 -24.49
C GLU A 35 1.24 -5.67 -25.41
N MET A 36 0.47 -6.61 -24.81
CA MET A 36 -0.56 -7.37 -25.47
C MET A 36 -1.90 -7.13 -24.76
N ARG A 37 -2.91 -6.72 -25.48
CA ARG A 37 -4.28 -6.55 -25.00
C ARG A 37 -5.20 -7.58 -25.62
N VAL A 38 -5.84 -8.39 -24.80
CA VAL A 38 -6.78 -9.43 -25.20
C VAL A 38 -8.19 -8.99 -24.78
N ALA A 39 -9.03 -8.66 -25.77
CA ALA A 39 -10.44 -8.37 -25.53
C ALA A 39 -11.25 -9.67 -25.56
N LEU A 40 -12.09 -9.86 -24.56
CA LEU A 40 -12.89 -11.06 -24.33
C LEU A 40 -14.38 -10.72 -24.19
N SER A 41 -15.25 -11.56 -24.74
CA SER A 41 -16.69 -11.45 -24.51
C SER A 41 -17.35 -12.79 -24.22
N GLN A 42 -18.41 -12.75 -23.40
CA GLN A 42 -19.32 -13.87 -23.13
C GLN A 42 -20.44 -13.88 -24.16
N LYS A 43 -20.36 -14.76 -25.16
CA LYS A 43 -21.35 -14.80 -26.29
C LYS A 43 -22.64 -15.53 -25.94
N LYS A 44 -22.63 -16.37 -24.90
CA LYS A 44 -23.78 -17.25 -24.56
C LYS A 44 -24.76 -16.66 -23.53
N GLN A 45 -24.49 -15.48 -22.99
CA GLN A 45 -25.36 -14.80 -22.03
C GLN A 45 -25.75 -13.41 -22.54
N ALA A 46 -27.01 -13.06 -22.45
CA ALA A 46 -27.49 -11.73 -22.82
C ALA A 46 -27.81 -10.90 -21.55
N PRO A 47 -27.24 -9.68 -21.40
CA PRO A 47 -26.21 -9.08 -22.23
C PRO A 47 -24.84 -9.74 -22.03
N GLY A 48 -24.12 -10.01 -23.11
CA GLY A 48 -22.78 -10.59 -23.04
C GLY A 48 -21.80 -9.67 -22.32
N ARG A 49 -21.14 -10.19 -21.28
CA ARG A 49 -20.14 -9.43 -20.51
C ARG A 49 -18.83 -9.34 -21.28
N ARG A 50 -18.16 -8.19 -21.17
CA ARG A 50 -16.86 -7.93 -21.79
C ARG A 50 -15.83 -7.64 -20.72
N ILE A 51 -14.60 -8.13 -20.93
CA ILE A 51 -13.43 -7.88 -20.11
C ILE A 51 -12.20 -7.83 -21.02
N SER A 52 -11.19 -7.08 -20.65
CA SER A 52 -9.87 -7.16 -21.29
C SER A 52 -8.83 -7.65 -20.30
N VAL A 53 -7.88 -8.43 -20.80
CA VAL A 53 -6.65 -8.75 -20.05
C VAL A 53 -5.49 -8.08 -20.78
N VAL A 54 -4.74 -7.29 -20.06
CA VAL A 54 -3.59 -6.56 -20.58
C VAL A 54 -2.33 -7.13 -19.97
N PHE A 55 -1.38 -7.49 -20.82
CA PHE A 55 -0.04 -7.97 -20.43
C PHE A 55 0.99 -6.96 -20.84
N ARG A 56 1.95 -6.70 -19.94
CA ARG A 56 3.19 -5.95 -20.25
C ARG A 56 4.39 -6.81 -19.91
N VAL A 57 5.26 -7.00 -20.88
CA VAL A 57 6.47 -7.82 -20.76
C VAL A 57 7.68 -6.91 -20.84
N PHE A 58 8.49 -6.96 -19.79
CA PHE A 58 9.75 -6.24 -19.61
C PHE A 58 10.93 -7.21 -19.71
N ASN A 59 12.14 -6.70 -19.77
CA ASN A 59 13.35 -7.56 -19.77
C ASN A 59 13.52 -8.32 -18.44
N ASP A 60 12.97 -7.78 -17.34
CA ASP A 60 13.12 -8.27 -15.97
C ASP A 60 11.79 -8.82 -15.40
N GLY A 61 10.78 -9.06 -16.25
CA GLY A 61 9.53 -9.67 -15.77
C GLY A 61 8.29 -9.34 -16.58
N ILE A 62 7.15 -9.62 -15.97
CA ILE A 62 5.84 -9.44 -16.58
C ILE A 62 4.84 -8.87 -15.57
N GLY A 63 3.93 -8.01 -16.06
CA GLY A 63 2.72 -7.63 -15.36
C GLY A 63 1.49 -7.92 -16.21
N PHE A 64 0.38 -8.30 -15.58
CA PHE A 64 -0.91 -8.33 -16.26
C PHE A 64 -2.01 -7.81 -15.34
N ARG A 65 -3.09 -7.27 -15.94
CA ARG A 65 -4.25 -6.78 -15.22
C ARG A 65 -5.54 -7.03 -15.97
N TYR A 66 -6.64 -7.00 -15.23
CA TYR A 66 -7.99 -7.04 -15.78
C TYR A 66 -8.52 -5.62 -15.96
N GLU A 67 -9.20 -5.38 -17.09
CA GLU A 67 -9.90 -4.12 -17.34
C GLU A 67 -11.37 -4.39 -17.63
N PHE A 68 -12.24 -3.64 -16.96
CA PHE A 68 -13.70 -3.79 -17.01
C PHE A 68 -14.30 -2.61 -17.78
N PRO A 69 -14.49 -2.71 -19.10
CA PRO A 69 -15.08 -1.62 -19.89
C PRO A 69 -16.51 -1.33 -19.41
N ARG A 70 -16.90 -0.06 -19.42
CA ARG A 70 -18.29 0.31 -19.14
C ARG A 70 -19.20 -0.37 -20.12
N GLN A 71 -20.27 -0.99 -19.63
CA GLN A 71 -21.20 -1.76 -20.44
C GLN A 71 -22.55 -1.88 -19.74
N LYS A 72 -23.63 -2.02 -20.54
CA LYS A 72 -24.99 -2.17 -20.02
C LYS A 72 -25.11 -3.41 -19.12
N GLY A 73 -25.70 -3.21 -17.93
CA GLY A 73 -25.88 -4.25 -16.92
C GLY A 73 -24.63 -4.57 -16.09
N LEU A 74 -23.57 -3.76 -16.22
CA LEU A 74 -22.36 -3.77 -15.40
C LEU A 74 -21.86 -2.32 -15.23
N GLU A 75 -22.77 -1.45 -14.84
CA GLU A 75 -22.44 -0.06 -14.50
C GLU A 75 -21.60 -0.03 -13.24
N ASP A 76 -22.17 -0.55 -12.14
CA ASP A 76 -21.48 -0.81 -10.88
C ASP A 76 -21.67 -2.27 -10.50
N PHE A 77 -20.66 -2.91 -9.96
CA PHE A 77 -20.71 -4.32 -9.60
C PHE A 77 -19.71 -4.68 -8.50
N VAL A 78 -19.90 -5.83 -7.91
CA VAL A 78 -19.05 -6.40 -6.87
C VAL A 78 -18.20 -7.53 -7.44
N ILE A 79 -16.95 -7.59 -7.02
CA ILE A 79 -16.06 -8.73 -7.22
C ILE A 79 -16.01 -9.51 -5.90
N ASP A 80 -16.54 -10.72 -5.92
CA ASP A 80 -16.55 -11.61 -4.75
C ASP A 80 -15.23 -12.37 -4.60
N ASP A 81 -14.55 -12.67 -5.71
CA ASP A 81 -13.25 -13.34 -5.71
C ASP A 81 -12.49 -13.12 -7.03
N GLU A 82 -11.17 -13.27 -6.96
CA GLU A 82 -10.26 -13.34 -8.10
C GLU A 82 -9.61 -14.71 -8.14
N VAL A 83 -9.87 -15.46 -9.21
CA VAL A 83 -9.39 -16.85 -9.37
C VAL A 83 -8.09 -16.96 -10.17
N THR A 84 -7.31 -15.89 -10.19
CA THR A 84 -6.00 -15.88 -10.84
C THR A 84 -5.07 -16.92 -10.24
N GLU A 85 -4.43 -17.70 -11.08
CA GLU A 85 -3.48 -18.74 -10.69
C GLU A 85 -2.11 -18.48 -11.29
N PHE A 86 -1.07 -18.77 -10.49
CA PHE A 86 0.33 -18.72 -10.86
C PHE A 86 0.87 -20.14 -10.77
N ALA A 87 0.89 -20.85 -11.90
CA ALA A 87 1.34 -22.22 -11.98
C ALA A 87 2.82 -22.27 -12.37
N PHE A 88 3.64 -22.88 -11.52
CA PHE A 88 5.08 -23.03 -11.72
C PHE A 88 5.42 -24.42 -12.27
N ALA A 89 6.47 -24.49 -13.08
CA ALA A 89 6.90 -25.72 -13.73
C ALA A 89 7.46 -26.79 -12.74
N GLY A 90 7.76 -26.40 -11.51
CA GLY A 90 8.27 -27.31 -10.47
C GLY A 90 8.02 -26.77 -9.07
N CYS A 91 8.28 -27.63 -8.09
CA CYS A 91 8.28 -27.21 -6.69
C CYS A 91 9.56 -26.43 -6.40
N HIS A 92 9.42 -25.14 -6.19
CA HIS A 92 10.49 -24.19 -5.97
C HIS A 92 10.59 -23.81 -4.50
N GLU A 93 11.76 -23.35 -4.07
CA GLU A 93 11.91 -22.74 -2.75
C GLU A 93 11.28 -21.36 -2.72
N SER A 94 10.71 -20.99 -1.59
CA SER A 94 10.09 -19.68 -1.41
C SER A 94 10.37 -19.08 -0.04
N TRP A 95 10.33 -17.74 0.00
CA TRP A 95 10.33 -16.94 1.22
C TRP A 95 9.04 -16.14 1.22
N SER A 96 8.22 -16.35 2.23
CA SER A 96 6.90 -15.75 2.32
C SER A 96 6.56 -15.36 3.74
N LEU A 97 5.71 -14.34 3.89
CA LEU A 97 5.16 -13.93 5.16
C LEU A 97 3.76 -14.52 5.31
N PRO A 98 3.50 -15.41 6.30
CA PRO A 98 2.17 -15.98 6.49
C PRO A 98 1.17 -14.91 6.94
N VAL A 99 -0.07 -15.01 6.47
CA VAL A 99 -1.16 -14.09 6.86
C VAL A 99 -1.87 -14.56 8.12
N GLU A 100 -1.97 -15.88 8.34
CA GLU A 100 -2.67 -16.44 9.50
C GLU A 100 -1.94 -16.15 10.81
N GLY A 101 -2.69 -15.67 11.81
CA GLY A 101 -2.17 -15.36 13.14
C GLY A 101 -1.35 -14.06 13.23
N ILE A 102 -1.21 -13.32 12.15
CA ILE A 102 -0.48 -12.04 12.13
C ILE A 102 -1.48 -10.89 12.08
N ARG A 103 -1.43 -10.01 13.09
CA ARG A 103 -2.33 -8.86 13.15
C ARG A 103 -1.86 -7.66 12.34
N PHE A 104 -0.55 -7.49 12.16
CA PHE A 104 0.04 -6.25 11.64
C PHE A 104 1.11 -6.49 10.57
N TYR A 105 1.14 -7.65 9.93
CA TYR A 105 2.20 -8.06 8.99
C TYR A 105 3.63 -8.04 9.58
N GLU A 106 3.73 -8.09 10.90
CA GLU A 106 4.99 -8.09 11.66
C GLU A 106 5.40 -9.51 12.06
N GLY A 107 5.35 -10.42 11.11
CA GLY A 107 5.73 -11.81 11.30
C GLY A 107 7.14 -12.12 10.81
N LEU A 108 7.59 -13.34 11.05
CA LEU A 108 8.82 -13.85 10.50
C LEU A 108 8.57 -14.48 9.13
N PHE A 109 9.43 -14.17 8.17
CA PHE A 109 9.43 -14.87 6.89
C PHE A 109 9.70 -16.35 7.08
N ARG A 110 8.96 -17.18 6.34
CA ARG A 110 9.15 -18.63 6.31
C ARG A 110 9.82 -19.04 5.00
N HIS A 111 10.81 -19.91 5.12
CA HIS A 111 11.45 -20.56 3.99
C HIS A 111 10.81 -21.94 3.79
N LEU A 112 10.02 -22.10 2.75
CA LEU A 112 9.19 -23.27 2.48
C LEU A 112 9.15 -23.57 0.98
N PRO A 113 8.92 -24.83 0.57
CA PRO A 113 8.50 -25.13 -0.79
C PRO A 113 7.19 -24.42 -1.14
N ILE A 114 7.00 -24.06 -2.42
CA ILE A 114 5.81 -23.33 -2.91
C ILE A 114 4.50 -24.03 -2.51
N ASP A 115 4.42 -25.36 -2.61
CA ASP A 115 3.24 -26.15 -2.30
C ASP A 115 2.87 -26.15 -0.81
N SER A 116 3.77 -25.69 0.04
CA SER A 116 3.67 -25.67 1.50
C SER A 116 3.49 -24.26 2.09
N ILE A 117 3.36 -23.22 1.27
CA ILE A 117 3.25 -21.82 1.73
C ILE A 117 2.02 -21.60 2.63
N GLY A 118 0.92 -22.31 2.40
CA GLY A 118 -0.35 -22.02 3.05
C GLY A 118 -0.98 -20.74 2.51
N TRP A 119 -1.24 -19.77 3.39
CA TRP A 119 -1.77 -18.45 3.04
C TRP A 119 -0.73 -17.37 3.38
N ALA A 120 -0.27 -16.63 2.38
CA ALA A 120 0.81 -15.66 2.53
C ALA A 120 0.51 -14.33 1.85
N SER A 121 1.07 -13.27 2.43
CA SER A 121 1.06 -11.96 1.79
C SER A 121 2.10 -11.88 0.67
N THR A 122 1.86 -10.99 -0.29
CA THR A 122 2.86 -10.62 -1.30
C THR A 122 3.73 -9.45 -0.79
N PRO A 123 4.99 -9.33 -1.22
CA PRO A 123 5.67 -10.17 -2.21
C PRO A 123 6.05 -11.57 -1.68
N VAL A 124 5.96 -12.57 -2.55
CA VAL A 124 6.54 -13.90 -2.33
C VAL A 124 7.80 -14.01 -3.18
N THR A 125 8.94 -14.21 -2.53
CA THR A 125 10.22 -14.45 -3.24
C THR A 125 10.37 -15.94 -3.49
N ILE A 126 10.78 -16.31 -4.70
CA ILE A 126 10.88 -17.69 -5.16
C ILE A 126 12.27 -17.90 -5.78
N ARG A 127 12.87 -19.06 -5.52
CA ARG A 127 14.09 -19.49 -6.17
C ARG A 127 13.87 -20.82 -6.87
N THR A 128 14.13 -20.88 -8.16
CA THR A 128 14.03 -22.12 -8.93
C THR A 128 15.25 -23.03 -8.71
N ALA A 129 15.10 -24.31 -9.02
CA ALA A 129 16.21 -25.27 -8.97
C ALA A 129 17.37 -24.90 -9.94
N GLN A 130 17.07 -24.12 -10.98
CA GLN A 130 18.05 -23.63 -11.95
C GLN A 130 18.75 -22.34 -11.50
N GLY A 131 18.37 -21.79 -10.34
CA GLY A 131 18.98 -20.59 -9.77
C GLY A 131 18.32 -19.28 -10.12
N LEU A 132 17.25 -19.26 -10.93
CA LEU A 132 16.47 -18.04 -11.18
C LEU A 132 15.75 -17.58 -9.90
N HIS A 133 15.73 -16.29 -9.68
CA HIS A 133 15.01 -15.65 -8.60
C HIS A 133 13.78 -14.93 -9.15
N MET A 134 12.66 -15.02 -8.44
CA MET A 134 11.41 -14.39 -8.84
C MET A 134 10.76 -13.69 -7.64
N ALA A 135 10.05 -12.60 -7.90
CA ALA A 135 9.20 -11.95 -6.89
C ALA A 135 7.78 -11.81 -7.45
N LEU A 136 6.85 -12.52 -6.84
CA LEU A 136 5.42 -12.43 -7.14
C LEU A 136 4.78 -11.34 -6.26
N HIS A 137 4.21 -10.31 -6.90
CA HIS A 137 3.60 -9.19 -6.20
C HIS A 137 2.50 -8.53 -7.04
N GLU A 138 2.10 -7.33 -6.66
CA GLU A 138 1.14 -6.49 -7.38
C GLU A 138 1.63 -5.04 -7.46
N ALA A 139 1.21 -4.31 -8.50
CA ALA A 139 1.50 -2.89 -8.67
C ALA A 139 0.23 -2.10 -8.95
N ASN A 140 0.26 -0.80 -8.69
CA ASN A 140 -0.87 0.11 -8.87
C ASN A 140 -2.12 -0.33 -8.10
N LEU A 141 -1.93 -0.63 -6.82
CA LEU A 141 -3.04 -0.96 -5.91
C LEU A 141 -3.80 0.33 -5.55
N THR A 142 -4.80 0.65 -6.35
CA THR A 142 -5.62 1.85 -6.21
C THR A 142 -7.10 1.47 -6.23
N ASP A 143 -7.82 1.77 -5.14
CA ASP A 143 -9.25 1.48 -4.96
C ASP A 143 -9.63 0.04 -5.33
N TYR A 144 -8.83 -0.90 -4.82
CA TYR A 144 -8.97 -2.34 -5.06
C TYR A 144 -8.48 -3.14 -3.85
N ALA A 145 -8.90 -4.41 -3.74
CA ALA A 145 -8.45 -5.28 -2.66
C ALA A 145 -7.01 -5.75 -2.88
N ALA A 146 -6.20 -5.71 -1.82
CA ALA A 146 -4.83 -6.21 -1.83
C ALA A 146 -4.80 -7.74 -2.07
N MET A 147 -3.80 -8.18 -2.84
CA MET A 147 -3.60 -9.59 -3.16
C MET A 147 -2.71 -10.28 -2.14
N ASN A 148 -3.25 -11.30 -1.50
CA ASN A 148 -2.49 -12.38 -0.89
C ASN A 148 -2.50 -13.59 -1.83
N VAL A 149 -1.75 -14.64 -1.51
CA VAL A 149 -1.75 -15.90 -2.27
C VAL A 149 -1.95 -17.10 -1.36
N LYS A 150 -2.57 -18.14 -1.90
CA LYS A 150 -2.71 -19.44 -1.26
C LYS A 150 -2.10 -20.54 -2.13
N ALA A 151 -1.33 -21.43 -1.52
CA ALA A 151 -0.89 -22.63 -2.22
C ALA A 151 -2.10 -23.54 -2.51
N THR A 152 -2.14 -24.11 -3.71
CA THR A 152 -3.08 -25.16 -4.06
C THR A 152 -2.50 -26.49 -3.60
N PRO A 153 -3.13 -27.20 -2.64
CA PRO A 153 -2.59 -28.45 -2.10
C PRO A 153 -2.27 -29.47 -3.20
N GLY A 154 -1.06 -30.05 -3.14
CA GLY A 154 -0.62 -31.08 -4.08
C GLY A 154 -0.25 -30.53 -5.46
N SER A 155 -0.11 -29.24 -5.63
CA SER A 155 0.31 -28.63 -6.90
C SER A 155 1.34 -27.52 -6.68
N ASN A 156 2.07 -27.17 -7.73
CA ASN A 156 3.00 -26.02 -7.72
C ASN A 156 2.30 -24.72 -8.12
N THR A 157 1.07 -24.53 -7.68
CA THR A 157 0.23 -23.39 -8.06
C THR A 157 -0.12 -22.55 -6.85
N LEU A 158 0.16 -21.26 -6.96
CA LEU A 158 -0.35 -20.23 -6.04
C LEU A 158 -1.59 -19.58 -6.65
N ARG A 159 -2.66 -19.49 -5.88
CA ARG A 159 -3.89 -18.81 -6.26
C ARG A 159 -3.99 -17.47 -5.56
N ALA A 160 -4.41 -16.43 -6.27
CA ALA A 160 -4.74 -15.14 -5.69
C ALA A 160 -5.84 -15.29 -4.61
N SER A 161 -5.70 -14.54 -3.55
CA SER A 161 -6.65 -14.49 -2.43
C SER A 161 -6.77 -13.05 -1.99
N LEU A 162 -7.77 -12.36 -2.50
CA LEU A 162 -7.99 -10.95 -2.19
C LEU A 162 -8.43 -10.77 -0.73
N THR A 163 -7.96 -9.69 -0.11
CA THR A 163 -8.40 -9.30 1.24
C THR A 163 -9.85 -8.85 1.20
N PRO A 164 -10.74 -9.45 2.02
CA PRO A 164 -12.16 -9.12 2.00
C PRO A 164 -12.49 -7.84 2.78
N TRP A 165 -13.63 -7.24 2.47
CA TRP A 165 -14.35 -6.36 3.37
C TRP A 165 -14.88 -7.14 4.57
N SER A 166 -15.29 -6.43 5.64
CA SER A 166 -15.88 -7.07 6.83
C SER A 166 -17.15 -7.88 6.52
N THR A 167 -17.81 -7.56 5.43
CA THR A 167 -19.02 -8.21 4.89
C THR A 167 -18.73 -9.36 3.94
N GLY A 168 -17.45 -9.54 3.55
CA GLY A 168 -16.98 -10.68 2.75
C GLY A 168 -16.66 -10.38 1.30
N GLU A 169 -17.27 -9.36 0.70
CA GLU A 169 -16.97 -8.91 -0.67
C GLU A 169 -15.52 -8.46 -0.78
N LYS A 170 -14.95 -8.49 -1.99
CA LYS A 170 -13.56 -8.08 -2.21
C LYS A 170 -13.45 -6.68 -2.77
N VAL A 171 -14.20 -6.36 -3.84
CA VAL A 171 -14.08 -5.07 -4.51
C VAL A 171 -15.45 -4.55 -4.92
N PHE A 172 -15.74 -3.33 -4.57
CA PHE A 172 -16.89 -2.59 -5.12
C PHE A 172 -16.41 -1.75 -6.30
N VAL A 173 -16.70 -2.20 -7.51
CA VAL A 173 -16.28 -1.52 -8.74
C VAL A 173 -17.28 -0.46 -9.11
N THR A 174 -16.93 0.79 -8.83
CA THR A 174 -17.76 1.98 -9.16
C THR A 174 -17.05 2.89 -10.16
N THR A 175 -15.93 3.47 -9.76
CA THR A 175 -15.14 4.42 -10.54
C THR A 175 -13.93 3.76 -11.20
N THR A 176 -13.12 3.07 -10.42
CA THR A 176 -11.94 2.34 -10.89
C THR A 176 -12.38 1.05 -11.57
N ARG A 177 -12.01 0.92 -12.83
CA ARG A 177 -12.44 -0.20 -13.67
C ARG A 177 -11.26 -1.05 -14.17
N VAL A 178 -10.19 -1.04 -13.41
CA VAL A 178 -8.99 -1.84 -13.64
C VAL A 178 -8.57 -2.52 -12.35
N SER A 179 -8.09 -3.74 -12.43
CA SER A 179 -7.42 -4.36 -11.29
C SER A 179 -6.00 -3.79 -11.14
N PRO A 180 -5.35 -3.93 -9.98
CA PRO A 180 -3.91 -3.83 -9.89
C PRO A 180 -3.22 -4.78 -10.88
N TRP A 181 -1.99 -4.46 -11.25
CA TRP A 181 -1.15 -5.38 -12.00
C TRP A 181 -0.74 -6.54 -11.13
N ARG A 182 -0.90 -7.75 -11.63
CA ARG A 182 -0.30 -8.97 -11.07
C ARG A 182 1.07 -9.09 -11.68
N THR A 183 2.11 -9.08 -10.88
CA THR A 183 3.49 -8.92 -11.33
C THR A 183 4.35 -10.12 -10.96
N LEU A 184 5.25 -10.49 -11.86
CA LEU A 184 6.32 -11.44 -11.60
C LEU A 184 7.63 -10.84 -12.11
N ILE A 185 8.48 -10.41 -11.19
CA ILE A 185 9.87 -10.01 -11.49
C ILE A 185 10.68 -11.29 -11.60
N ILE A 186 11.59 -11.35 -12.56
CA ILE A 186 12.47 -12.50 -12.83
C ILE A 186 13.89 -12.00 -12.98
N ALA A 187 14.82 -12.61 -12.25
CA ALA A 187 16.22 -12.21 -12.22
C ALA A 187 17.16 -13.41 -12.07
N ASP A 188 18.40 -13.27 -12.52
CA ASP A 188 19.42 -14.30 -12.39
C ASP A 188 19.94 -14.46 -10.95
N ASN A 189 19.80 -13.43 -10.14
CA ASN A 189 20.17 -13.44 -8.72
C ASN A 189 19.23 -12.62 -7.85
N ALA A 190 19.29 -12.80 -6.54
CA ALA A 190 18.39 -12.14 -5.58
C ALA A 190 18.55 -10.61 -5.54
N GLY A 191 19.76 -10.09 -5.78
CA GLY A 191 20.03 -8.65 -5.76
C GLY A 191 19.32 -7.91 -6.88
N ASP A 192 19.26 -8.51 -8.05
CA ASP A 192 18.61 -7.89 -9.23
C ASP A 192 17.09 -7.77 -9.07
N LEU A 193 16.46 -8.56 -8.19
CA LEU A 193 15.04 -8.35 -7.85
C LEU A 193 14.80 -6.96 -7.25
N ALA A 194 15.73 -6.48 -6.40
CA ALA A 194 15.64 -5.15 -5.80
C ALA A 194 15.96 -4.02 -6.78
N LEU A 195 16.70 -4.33 -7.86
CA LEU A 195 17.07 -3.35 -8.88
C LEU A 195 16.05 -3.22 -10.01
N SER A 196 15.03 -4.08 -10.05
CA SER A 196 13.96 -4.02 -11.05
C SER A 196 13.18 -2.71 -10.98
N ARG A 197 12.86 -2.14 -12.13
CA ARG A 197 12.01 -0.95 -12.27
C ARG A 197 10.60 -1.28 -12.77
N LEU A 198 10.30 -2.57 -12.92
CA LEU A 198 9.00 -3.07 -13.37
C LEU A 198 7.86 -2.51 -12.52
N MET A 199 8.00 -2.56 -11.19
CA MET A 199 6.97 -2.05 -10.28
C MET A 199 6.72 -0.54 -10.47
N LEU A 200 7.76 0.24 -10.69
CA LEU A 200 7.64 1.69 -10.92
C LEU A 200 6.96 1.97 -12.26
N ASN A 201 7.31 1.23 -13.32
CA ASN A 201 6.74 1.39 -14.67
C ASN A 201 5.29 0.92 -14.79
N LEU A 202 4.80 0.12 -13.85
CA LEU A 202 3.41 -0.34 -13.81
C LEU A 202 2.49 0.52 -12.93
N ASN A 203 3.04 1.49 -12.19
CA ASN A 203 2.25 2.46 -11.44
C ASN A 203 1.90 3.68 -12.30
N GLU A 204 0.78 4.32 -11.99
CA GLU A 204 0.38 5.57 -12.64
C GLU A 204 1.36 6.70 -12.29
N PRO A 205 1.62 7.62 -13.22
CA PRO A 205 2.47 8.77 -12.93
C PRO A 205 1.85 9.68 -11.86
N CYS A 206 2.69 10.47 -11.19
CA CYS A 206 2.21 11.49 -10.26
C CYS A 206 1.33 12.50 -11.00
N ARG A 207 0.13 12.75 -10.47
CA ARG A 207 -0.85 13.70 -11.05
C ARG A 207 -0.86 15.05 -10.35
N ILE A 208 0.00 15.23 -9.35
CA ILE A 208 0.08 16.46 -8.57
C ILE A 208 1.20 17.31 -9.16
N ASP A 209 0.83 18.46 -9.70
CA ASP A 209 1.79 19.43 -10.21
C ASP A 209 2.69 19.93 -9.07
N ASN A 210 3.97 20.07 -9.37
CA ASN A 210 4.98 20.58 -8.41
C ASN A 210 5.04 19.79 -7.09
N ALA A 211 4.77 18.48 -7.10
CA ALA A 211 4.81 17.64 -5.91
C ALA A 211 6.17 17.73 -5.17
N SER A 212 7.28 17.92 -5.89
CA SER A 212 8.61 18.13 -5.32
C SER A 212 8.76 19.40 -4.47
N ASP A 213 7.87 20.38 -4.62
CA ASP A 213 7.99 21.64 -3.88
C ASP A 213 7.60 21.48 -2.40
N PHE A 214 6.65 20.60 -2.13
CA PHE A 214 6.12 20.37 -0.79
C PHE A 214 6.36 18.94 -0.26
N CYS A 215 6.47 17.93 -1.11
CA CYS A 215 6.78 16.56 -0.71
C CYS A 215 8.29 16.35 -0.70
N LYS A 216 8.94 16.57 0.45
CA LYS A 216 10.40 16.49 0.59
C LYS A 216 10.78 15.37 1.55
N PRO A 217 11.66 14.42 1.15
CA PRO A 217 12.22 13.44 2.06
C PRO A 217 12.95 14.13 3.21
N GLN A 218 12.74 13.65 4.43
CA GLN A 218 13.41 14.21 5.60
C GLN A 218 13.72 13.14 6.65
N LYS A 219 14.70 13.41 7.50
CA LYS A 219 14.92 12.67 8.72
C LYS A 219 14.09 13.31 9.83
N TYR A 220 13.52 12.49 10.70
CA TYR A 220 12.78 13.01 11.86
C TYR A 220 13.06 12.19 13.11
N VAL A 221 12.78 12.77 14.27
CA VAL A 221 12.75 12.11 15.57
C VAL A 221 11.31 11.99 16.05
N GLY A 222 11.02 11.03 16.93
CA GLY A 222 9.66 10.77 17.38
C GLY A 222 9.51 10.78 18.90
N VAL A 223 8.45 11.43 19.39
CA VAL A 223 7.93 11.23 20.74
C VAL A 223 7.11 9.93 20.69
N TRP A 224 7.80 8.81 20.83
CA TRP A 224 7.24 7.47 20.66
C TRP A 224 7.97 6.42 21.49
N TRP A 225 9.31 6.31 21.38
CA TRP A 225 10.08 5.26 22.02
C TRP A 225 10.02 5.32 23.55
N CYS A 226 9.88 6.51 24.14
CA CYS A 226 9.70 6.73 25.56
C CYS A 226 8.48 5.99 26.14
N TYR A 227 7.44 5.75 25.33
CA TYR A 227 6.25 5.00 25.73
C TYR A 227 6.55 3.49 25.84
N HIS A 228 7.26 2.94 24.86
CA HIS A 228 7.67 1.53 24.88
C HIS A 228 8.66 1.25 26.00
N MET A 229 9.53 2.22 26.30
CA MET A 229 10.43 2.16 27.45
C MET A 229 9.73 2.44 28.80
N LYS A 230 8.42 2.74 28.79
CA LYS A 230 7.59 3.05 29.96
C LYS A 230 8.10 4.24 30.79
N THR A 231 8.89 5.12 30.19
CA THR A 231 9.35 6.39 30.82
C THR A 231 8.32 7.50 30.66
N ALA A 232 7.40 7.38 29.69
CA ALA A 232 6.28 8.27 29.47
C ALA A 232 4.99 7.48 29.17
N THR A 233 3.85 8.16 29.10
CA THR A 233 2.54 7.61 28.77
C THR A 233 1.95 8.31 27.55
N TRP A 234 1.15 7.57 26.75
CA TRP A 234 0.33 8.16 25.67
C TRP A 234 -0.82 9.00 26.22
N GLU A 235 -1.39 8.60 27.36
CA GLU A 235 -2.48 9.32 28.02
C GLU A 235 -1.96 10.53 28.80
N ALA A 236 -2.81 11.58 28.85
CA ALA A 236 -2.55 12.74 29.67
C ALA A 236 -2.37 12.38 31.16
N GLY A 237 -1.46 13.06 31.84
CA GLY A 237 -1.14 12.82 33.24
C GLY A 237 0.31 13.20 33.58
N PRO A 238 0.78 12.87 34.81
CA PRO A 238 2.10 13.29 35.29
C PRO A 238 3.30 12.82 34.46
N ARG A 239 3.12 11.82 33.64
CA ARG A 239 4.15 11.27 32.74
C ARG A 239 3.78 11.37 31.27
N HIS A 240 2.83 12.24 30.90
CA HIS A 240 2.43 12.42 29.51
C HIS A 240 3.62 12.82 28.64
N GLY A 241 3.88 12.07 27.58
CA GLY A 241 5.02 12.30 26.70
C GLY A 241 4.78 13.39 25.67
N ALA A 242 3.54 13.57 25.20
CA ALA A 242 3.17 14.53 24.18
C ALA A 242 2.80 15.92 24.72
N THR A 243 3.43 16.35 25.81
CA THR A 243 3.19 17.72 26.31
C THR A 243 3.87 18.75 25.41
N THR A 244 3.30 19.95 25.34
CA THR A 244 3.86 21.09 24.61
C THR A 244 5.32 21.34 24.95
N GLU A 245 5.67 21.31 26.24
CA GLU A 245 7.04 21.54 26.71
C GLU A 245 7.98 20.43 26.22
N ASN A 246 7.60 19.17 26.37
CA ASN A 246 8.44 18.05 25.95
C ASN A 246 8.65 18.02 24.43
N VAL A 247 7.60 18.30 23.65
CA VAL A 247 7.72 18.35 22.19
C VAL A 247 8.66 19.47 21.74
N LYS A 248 8.63 20.65 22.39
CA LYS A 248 9.60 21.72 22.11
C LYS A 248 11.05 21.29 22.37
N ARG A 249 11.31 20.51 23.45
CA ARG A 249 12.64 19.92 23.69
C ARG A 249 13.10 18.98 22.58
N TYR A 250 12.16 18.17 22.02
CA TYR A 250 12.46 17.33 20.85
C TYR A 250 12.73 18.18 19.60
N MET A 251 12.06 19.32 19.45
CA MET A 251 12.32 20.24 18.34
C MET A 251 13.68 20.92 18.44
N ASP A 252 14.09 21.31 19.66
CA ASP A 252 15.45 21.83 19.91
C ASP A 252 16.50 20.79 19.51
N PHE A 253 16.32 19.55 19.98
CA PHE A 253 17.19 18.44 19.59
C PHE A 253 17.21 18.20 18.08
N ALA A 254 16.05 18.23 17.43
CA ALA A 254 15.95 18.06 16.00
C ALA A 254 16.70 19.17 15.23
N ALA A 255 16.57 20.41 15.65
CA ALA A 255 17.29 21.54 15.07
C ALA A 255 18.81 21.41 15.23
N ASP A 256 19.28 21.11 16.44
CA ASP A 256 20.70 20.95 16.75
C ASP A 256 21.36 19.83 15.94
N HIS A 257 20.60 18.76 15.65
CA HIS A 257 21.08 17.57 14.93
C HIS A 257 20.65 17.52 13.45
N LYS A 258 20.08 18.62 12.92
CA LYS A 258 19.66 18.75 11.51
C LYS A 258 18.62 17.69 11.08
N PHE A 259 17.68 17.35 11.94
CA PHE A 259 16.48 16.64 11.59
C PHE A 259 15.42 17.62 11.09
N GLY A 260 14.67 17.24 10.04
CA GLY A 260 13.67 18.10 9.44
C GLY A 260 12.33 18.11 10.16
N GLY A 261 12.08 17.17 11.08
CA GLY A 261 10.81 17.08 11.75
C GLY A 261 10.79 16.32 13.07
N VAL A 262 9.69 16.51 13.80
CA VAL A 262 9.35 15.78 15.03
C VAL A 262 7.97 15.16 14.86
N LEU A 263 7.92 13.84 14.90
CA LEU A 263 6.67 13.06 14.95
C LEU A 263 6.18 12.97 16.40
N VAL A 264 4.90 13.17 16.65
CA VAL A 264 4.34 13.07 18.00
C VAL A 264 3.17 12.09 18.01
N GLU A 265 3.36 10.97 18.70
CA GLU A 265 2.27 10.10 19.13
C GLU A 265 1.72 10.54 20.49
N GLY A 266 0.51 10.13 20.85
CA GLY A 266 -0.09 10.47 22.15
C GLY A 266 -0.58 11.90 22.26
N TRP A 267 -0.70 12.63 21.16
CA TRP A 267 -1.16 14.02 21.16
C TRP A 267 -2.67 14.19 21.39
N ASN A 268 -3.45 13.11 21.14
CA ASN A 268 -4.91 13.08 21.15
C ASN A 268 -5.45 12.03 22.13
N PRO A 269 -6.69 12.17 22.64
CA PRO A 269 -7.25 11.25 23.63
C PRO A 269 -7.65 9.88 23.09
N ASP A 270 -7.97 8.97 24.02
CA ASP A 270 -8.54 7.63 23.83
C ASP A 270 -7.58 6.51 23.47
N TRP A 271 -6.33 6.59 23.93
CA TRP A 271 -5.35 5.52 23.77
C TRP A 271 -5.69 4.22 24.53
N VAL A 272 -6.60 4.27 25.50
CA VAL A 272 -7.07 3.08 26.23
C VAL A 272 -8.14 2.35 25.44
N THR A 273 -9.10 3.08 24.88
CA THR A 273 -10.26 2.52 24.15
C THR A 273 -10.00 2.33 22.67
N TRP A 274 -8.98 3.01 22.13
CA TRP A 274 -8.62 3.07 20.72
C TRP A 274 -9.73 3.70 19.85
N ASP A 275 -10.59 4.50 20.47
CA ASP A 275 -11.65 5.23 19.77
C ASP A 275 -11.25 6.71 19.61
N PHE A 276 -10.10 6.89 18.96
CA PHE A 276 -9.39 8.15 18.86
C PHE A 276 -10.22 9.31 18.33
N SER A 277 -10.01 10.51 18.88
CA SER A 277 -10.37 11.76 18.25
C SER A 277 -9.21 12.27 17.39
N TYR A 278 -9.46 12.58 16.13
CA TYR A 278 -8.45 13.12 15.22
C TYR A 278 -8.52 14.64 15.07
N THR A 279 -9.44 15.27 15.80
CA THR A 279 -9.66 16.73 15.75
C THR A 279 -9.41 17.42 17.08
N LYS A 280 -9.22 16.64 18.17
CA LYS A 280 -9.10 17.20 19.51
C LYS A 280 -7.78 16.76 20.15
N PRO A 281 -6.82 17.68 20.34
CA PRO A 281 -5.62 17.41 21.14
C PRO A 281 -5.96 17.32 22.64
N TYR A 282 -5.03 16.75 23.42
CA TYR A 282 -5.05 16.93 24.87
C TYR A 282 -4.82 18.40 25.25
N ASP A 283 -5.31 18.82 26.43
CA ASP A 283 -5.22 20.21 26.91
C ASP A 283 -3.78 20.70 27.13
N ASP A 284 -2.83 19.77 27.33
CA ASP A 284 -1.41 20.03 27.50
C ASP A 284 -0.61 19.98 26.19
N PHE A 285 -1.29 19.76 25.05
CA PHE A 285 -0.70 19.74 23.71
C PHE A 285 -1.22 20.93 22.87
N ASP A 286 -0.48 22.04 22.89
CA ASP A 286 -0.77 23.22 22.06
C ASP A 286 -0.21 23.05 20.66
N ILE A 287 -0.99 22.45 19.76
CA ILE A 287 -0.60 22.15 18.36
C ILE A 287 -0.13 23.39 17.61
N THR A 288 -0.80 24.52 17.80
CA THR A 288 -0.48 25.78 17.14
C THR A 288 0.83 26.36 17.66
N GLY A 289 0.97 26.44 18.99
CA GLY A 289 2.20 26.96 19.62
C GLY A 289 3.42 26.09 19.38
N ILE A 290 3.26 24.75 19.30
CA ILE A 290 4.32 23.82 18.93
C ILE A 290 4.75 24.04 17.47
N ASN A 291 3.79 24.12 16.55
CA ASN A 291 4.11 24.28 15.14
C ASN A 291 4.76 25.63 14.83
N ASP A 292 4.32 26.70 15.49
CA ASP A 292 4.94 28.02 15.40
C ASP A 292 6.38 28.03 15.97
N TYR A 293 6.62 27.28 17.04
CA TYR A 293 7.96 27.09 17.58
C TYR A 293 8.86 26.35 16.61
N GLY A 294 8.42 25.23 16.10
CA GLY A 294 9.18 24.41 15.13
C GLY A 294 9.51 25.20 13.86
N ARG A 295 8.56 25.99 13.36
CA ARG A 295 8.77 26.83 12.17
C ARG A 295 9.91 27.84 12.33
N LYS A 296 10.08 28.41 13.54
CA LYS A 296 11.21 29.31 13.85
C LYS A 296 12.55 28.59 13.83
N LEU A 297 12.56 27.29 14.13
CA LEU A 297 13.75 26.43 14.11
C LEU A 297 14.00 25.76 12.76
N GLY A 298 13.08 25.87 11.79
CA GLY A 298 13.12 25.11 10.54
C GLY A 298 12.80 23.61 10.72
N VAL A 299 12.07 23.27 11.79
CA VAL A 299 11.67 21.88 12.12
C VAL A 299 10.15 21.74 11.98
N SER A 300 9.70 20.76 11.20
CA SER A 300 8.27 20.48 10.99
C SER A 300 7.68 19.67 12.15
N LEU A 301 6.46 20.03 12.57
CA LEU A 301 5.63 19.10 13.35
C LEU A 301 5.02 18.09 12.38
N ILE A 302 5.21 16.80 12.65
CA ILE A 302 4.65 15.71 11.87
C ILE A 302 3.45 15.16 12.63
N GLY A 303 2.28 15.19 12.00
CA GLY A 303 1.06 14.66 12.55
C GLY A 303 1.08 13.14 12.65
N HIS A 304 0.31 12.60 13.57
CA HIS A 304 0.13 11.15 13.73
C HIS A 304 -1.35 10.81 13.86
N HIS A 305 -1.81 9.88 13.01
CA HIS A 305 -3.13 9.29 13.11
C HIS A 305 -3.00 7.79 13.39
N GLU A 306 -3.14 7.42 14.67
CA GLU A 306 -3.25 6.03 15.07
C GLU A 306 -4.67 5.54 14.83
N THR A 307 -4.85 4.46 14.08
CA THR A 307 -6.17 3.93 13.78
C THR A 307 -6.60 2.79 14.70
N GLY A 308 -5.65 2.09 15.32
CA GLY A 308 -5.91 0.97 16.21
C GLY A 308 -6.76 -0.14 15.59
N GLY A 309 -6.84 -0.21 14.26
CA GLY A 309 -7.75 -1.10 13.54
C GLY A 309 -9.21 -0.65 13.51
N ARG A 310 -9.53 0.53 14.03
CA ARG A 310 -10.89 1.11 14.00
C ARG A 310 -11.09 2.02 12.78
N ILE A 311 -10.99 1.44 11.61
CA ILE A 311 -11.00 2.16 10.33
C ILE A 311 -12.27 2.99 10.14
N ALA A 312 -13.44 2.46 10.50
CA ALA A 312 -14.70 3.21 10.39
C ALA A 312 -14.72 4.48 11.24
N ASN A 313 -14.04 4.48 12.41
CA ASN A 313 -13.86 5.69 13.22
C ASN A 313 -12.93 6.68 12.52
N TYR A 314 -11.81 6.19 11.99
CA TYR A 314 -10.86 7.02 11.26
C TYR A 314 -11.48 7.65 10.00
N GLU A 315 -12.16 6.87 9.16
CA GLU A 315 -12.78 7.38 7.93
C GLU A 315 -13.82 8.48 8.18
N ARG A 316 -14.58 8.39 9.28
CA ARG A 316 -15.56 9.45 9.63
C ARG A 316 -14.90 10.77 9.97
N GLN A 317 -13.68 10.77 10.47
CA GLN A 317 -12.99 11.96 10.99
C GLN A 317 -11.76 12.36 10.14
N MET A 318 -11.38 11.57 9.16
CA MET A 318 -10.12 11.73 8.43
C MET A 318 -10.01 13.10 7.77
N GLU A 319 -11.05 13.55 7.10
CA GLU A 319 -11.05 14.85 6.40
C GLU A 319 -10.91 16.00 7.40
N ASP A 320 -11.64 15.97 8.51
CA ASP A 320 -11.54 16.99 9.57
C ASP A 320 -10.18 16.95 10.28
N GLY A 321 -9.63 15.75 10.50
CA GLY A 321 -8.30 15.59 11.08
C GLY A 321 -7.19 16.12 10.17
N MET A 322 -7.30 15.89 8.87
CA MET A 322 -6.37 16.46 7.89
C MET A 322 -6.55 17.98 7.78
N GLN A 323 -7.78 18.47 7.89
CA GLN A 323 -8.07 19.92 7.91
C GLN A 323 -7.43 20.60 9.13
N LEU A 324 -7.50 19.96 10.33
CA LEU A 324 -6.81 20.45 11.52
C LEU A 324 -5.30 20.65 11.27
N TYR A 325 -4.65 19.68 10.60
CA TYR A 325 -3.24 19.79 10.27
C TYR A 325 -2.97 20.90 9.26
N LYS A 326 -3.78 21.00 8.23
CA LYS A 326 -3.68 22.06 7.21
C LYS A 326 -3.84 23.46 7.84
N ASP A 327 -4.82 23.65 8.71
CA ASP A 327 -5.08 24.94 9.38
C ASP A 327 -3.91 25.36 10.28
N ASN A 328 -3.15 24.39 10.80
CA ASN A 328 -1.93 24.65 11.55
C ASN A 328 -0.65 24.71 10.68
N GLY A 329 -0.77 24.60 9.34
CA GLY A 329 0.37 24.66 8.42
C GLY A 329 1.30 23.44 8.51
N MET A 330 0.76 22.28 8.90
CA MET A 330 1.48 21.01 8.92
C MET A 330 1.39 20.35 7.54
N HIS A 331 2.48 19.78 7.06
CA HIS A 331 2.60 19.21 5.71
C HIS A 331 2.85 17.70 5.70
N TYR A 332 3.08 17.10 6.87
CA TYR A 332 3.44 15.70 7.01
C TYR A 332 2.55 15.01 8.02
N VAL A 333 2.15 13.80 7.70
CA VAL A 333 1.38 12.94 8.59
C VAL A 333 1.87 11.50 8.47
N LYS A 334 1.97 10.81 9.60
CA LYS A 334 2.11 9.35 9.67
C LYS A 334 0.76 8.76 10.08
N THR A 335 0.22 7.86 9.27
CA THR A 335 -0.94 7.05 9.63
C THR A 335 -0.48 5.63 9.94
N GLY A 336 -1.00 5.01 10.97
CA GLY A 336 -0.55 3.69 11.37
C GLY A 336 -1.64 2.76 11.89
N TYR A 337 -1.28 1.48 12.02
CA TYR A 337 -2.02 0.37 12.61
C TYR A 337 -3.43 0.16 12.08
N VAL A 338 -3.54 0.01 10.79
CA VAL A 338 -4.73 -0.55 10.17
C VAL A 338 -4.73 -2.04 10.47
N GLY A 339 -5.63 -2.54 11.31
CA GLY A 339 -5.68 -3.97 11.67
C GLY A 339 -5.82 -4.89 10.45
N ALA A 340 -5.31 -6.12 10.54
CA ALA A 340 -5.21 -7.07 9.42
C ALA A 340 -6.53 -7.34 8.67
N VAL A 341 -7.68 -7.21 9.32
CA VAL A 341 -9.02 -7.35 8.72
C VAL A 341 -9.48 -6.06 8.02
N SER A 342 -8.80 -4.96 8.25
CA SER A 342 -9.24 -3.61 7.84
C SER A 342 -8.36 -3.01 6.75
N TYR A 343 -7.30 -3.68 6.33
CA TYR A 343 -6.27 -3.16 5.44
C TYR A 343 -6.77 -2.73 4.05
N THR A 344 -7.90 -3.27 3.63
CA THR A 344 -8.52 -2.97 2.34
C THR A 344 -9.52 -1.82 2.37
N HIS A 345 -9.81 -1.26 3.53
CA HIS A 345 -10.86 -0.26 3.69
C HIS A 345 -10.35 1.18 3.67
N LEU A 346 -9.04 1.39 3.68
CA LEU A 346 -8.50 2.71 3.36
C LEU A 346 -8.78 2.94 1.87
N ARG A 347 -9.87 3.61 1.58
CA ARG A 347 -10.02 4.23 0.28
C ARG A 347 -8.75 5.04 0.06
N ALA A 348 -7.99 4.66 -0.96
CA ALA A 348 -6.98 5.54 -1.49
C ALA A 348 -7.65 6.91 -1.62
N THR A 349 -7.17 7.86 -0.84
CA THR A 349 -7.73 9.20 -0.72
C THR A 349 -8.17 9.69 -2.08
N ARG A 350 -9.41 10.14 -2.13
CA ARG A 350 -9.94 10.84 -3.29
C ARG A 350 -8.97 11.96 -3.65
N PRO A 351 -8.68 12.15 -4.93
CA PRO A 351 -7.85 13.28 -5.39
C PRO A 351 -8.46 14.61 -5.00
#